data_e3efe167cce22b0ee8a9d755482bd2b7
#
_entry.id   e3efe167cce22b0ee8a9d755482bd2b7
#
_cell.length_a   1.000
_cell.length_b   1.000
_cell.length_c   1.000
_cell.angle_alpha   90.00
_cell.angle_beta   90.00
_cell.angle_gamma   90.00
#
_symmetry.space_group_name_H-M   'P 1'
#
loop_
_entity.id
_entity.type
_entity.pdbx_description
1 polymer ?
#
loop_
_entity_poly.entity_id
_entity_poly.type
_entity_poly.pdbx_seq_one_letter_code
_entity_poly.pdbx_strand_id
1 'polypeptide(L)'
;KTLFPYTTLFRSLEWEQPKDKTGNLLSALGLAAAAAAVIAKKREEQNAQIKRREQMLMDYPGLIMKFTLLVQAGLTARKAFQKIALDYGKREDGKKREAYEEIRVACYEMDSGISEAEAYRRFGERCGQVKYKTLSTLLIQNLQKGSRYLADLLEKESVEAWEERKRKARVLGDTAATKLLLPMVLMLLVVMAVIMLPACLSFYGG
;
A
#
# COMPACT_ATOMS: atom_id res chain seq x y z
N LYS A 1 53.64 -71.62 27.98
CA LYS A 1 53.04 -70.96 26.76
C LYS A 1 51.70 -70.42 27.15
N THR A 2 51.68 -69.20 27.58
CA THR A 2 50.52 -68.42 27.99
C THR A 2 50.01 -67.63 26.74
N LEU A 3 48.88 -68.09 26.18
CA LEU A 3 48.15 -67.34 25.16
C LEU A 3 47.26 -66.28 25.87
N PHE A 4 47.55 -65.03 25.61
CA PHE A 4 46.71 -63.92 26.06
C PHE A 4 45.43 -63.85 25.21
N PRO A 5 44.22 -63.81 25.83
CA PRO A 5 42.98 -63.64 25.10
C PRO A 5 42.71 -62.17 24.82
N TYR A 6 43.16 -61.65 23.68
CA TYR A 6 42.86 -60.28 23.23
C TYR A 6 41.45 -60.09 22.63
N THR A 7 40.61 -61.14 22.73
CA THR A 7 39.33 -61.12 22.04
C THR A 7 38.12 -60.72 22.87
N THR A 8 38.30 -60.38 24.17
CA THR A 8 37.13 -60.06 25.01
C THR A 8 36.98 -58.59 25.37
N LEU A 9 37.92 -57.69 24.93
CA LEU A 9 37.89 -56.26 25.31
C LEU A 9 37.03 -55.38 24.38
N PHE A 10 36.54 -55.90 23.28
CA PHE A 10 35.73 -55.12 22.33
C PHE A 10 34.25 -55.47 22.27
N ARG A 11 33.75 -56.30 23.19
CA ARG A 11 32.36 -56.77 23.17
C ARG A 11 31.39 -55.92 23.99
N SER A 12 31.81 -54.82 24.59
CA SER A 12 30.96 -53.98 25.43
C SER A 12 30.99 -52.49 25.08
N LEU A 13 31.31 -52.16 23.83
CA LEU A 13 31.03 -50.82 23.35
C LEU A 13 29.59 -50.82 22.82
N GLU A 14 28.65 -50.85 23.74
CA GLU A 14 27.27 -50.49 23.49
C GLU A 14 27.23 -49.00 23.25
N TRP A 15 27.09 -48.61 21.95
CA TRP A 15 26.90 -47.23 21.60
C TRP A 15 25.48 -46.84 21.99
N GLU A 16 25.27 -46.40 23.21
CA GLU A 16 24.08 -45.71 23.61
C GLU A 16 24.05 -44.40 22.84
N GLN A 17 23.24 -44.34 21.79
CA GLN A 17 22.92 -43.06 21.17
C GLN A 17 22.13 -42.24 22.20
N PRO A 18 22.68 -41.12 22.73
CA PRO A 18 21.88 -40.25 23.53
C PRO A 18 20.69 -39.80 22.65
N LYS A 19 19.47 -40.00 23.13
CA LYS A 19 18.27 -39.45 22.52
C LYS A 19 18.36 -37.92 22.64
N ASP A 20 19.10 -37.31 21.73
CA ASP A 20 19.26 -35.85 21.66
C ASP A 20 17.93 -35.23 21.24
N LYS A 21 17.17 -34.81 22.26
CA LYS A 21 15.98 -33.96 22.07
C LYS A 21 16.35 -32.61 21.44
N THR A 22 17.62 -32.25 21.49
CA THR A 22 18.19 -31.03 20.89
C THR A 22 18.06 -30.99 19.37
N GLY A 23 18.22 -32.12 18.67
CA GLY A 23 18.03 -32.21 17.22
C GLY A 23 16.59 -31.94 16.79
N ASN A 24 15.62 -32.49 17.52
CA ASN A 24 14.19 -32.24 17.25
C ASN A 24 13.80 -30.79 17.58
N LEU A 25 14.40 -30.19 18.58
CA LEU A 25 14.14 -28.80 18.96
C LEU A 25 14.72 -27.82 17.93
N LEU A 26 15.91 -28.09 17.42
CA LEU A 26 16.55 -27.34 16.34
C LEU A 26 15.78 -27.44 15.03
N SER A 27 15.29 -28.64 14.68
CA SER A 27 14.48 -28.80 13.45
C SER A 27 13.12 -28.10 13.57
N ALA A 28 12.46 -28.14 14.72
CA ALA A 28 11.21 -27.41 14.95
C ALA A 28 11.43 -25.89 14.91
N LEU A 29 12.54 -25.39 15.46
CA LEU A 29 12.91 -23.98 15.43
C LEU A 29 13.25 -23.53 14.01
N GLY A 30 13.93 -24.37 13.21
CA GLY A 30 14.19 -24.12 11.79
C GLY A 30 12.91 -24.05 10.95
N LEU A 31 11.96 -24.98 11.18
CA LEU A 31 10.65 -24.96 10.52
C LEU A 31 9.83 -23.72 10.91
N ALA A 32 9.82 -23.35 12.18
CA ALA A 32 9.13 -22.15 12.64
C ALA A 32 9.74 -20.87 12.05
N ALA A 33 11.07 -20.77 11.97
CA ALA A 33 11.76 -19.65 11.33
C ALA A 33 11.47 -19.58 9.83
N ALA A 34 11.46 -20.69 9.12
CA ALA A 34 11.11 -20.78 7.70
C ALA A 34 9.65 -20.34 7.46
N ALA A 35 8.70 -20.81 8.28
CA ALA A 35 7.31 -20.41 8.20
C ALA A 35 7.13 -18.91 8.48
N ALA A 36 7.82 -18.37 9.49
CA ALA A 36 7.81 -16.94 9.80
C ALA A 36 8.37 -16.09 8.64
N ALA A 37 9.45 -16.53 8.00
CA ALA A 37 10.05 -15.84 6.85
C ALA A 37 9.08 -15.81 5.64
N VAL A 38 8.38 -16.91 5.36
CA VAL A 38 7.38 -16.96 4.27
C VAL A 38 6.20 -16.03 4.57
N ILE A 39 5.71 -16.02 5.82
CA ILE A 39 4.61 -15.12 6.23
C ILE A 39 5.05 -13.66 6.17
N ALA A 40 6.26 -13.34 6.60
CA ALA A 40 6.82 -11.99 6.54
C ALA A 40 6.92 -11.49 5.09
N LYS A 41 7.45 -12.30 4.18
CA LYS A 41 7.53 -11.98 2.75
C LYS A 41 6.16 -11.74 2.12
N LYS A 42 5.18 -12.60 2.42
CA LYS A 42 3.80 -12.44 1.93
C LYS A 42 3.15 -11.15 2.45
N ARG A 43 3.40 -10.78 3.72
CA ARG A 43 2.93 -9.51 4.29
C ARG A 43 3.59 -8.31 3.64
N GLU A 44 4.88 -8.40 3.31
CA GLU A 44 5.60 -7.32 2.62
C GLU A 44 5.04 -7.07 1.21
N GLU A 45 4.78 -8.13 0.44
CA GLU A 45 4.14 -8.03 -0.87
C GLU A 45 2.72 -7.43 -0.79
N GLN A 46 1.92 -7.84 0.20
CA GLN A 46 0.59 -7.27 0.44
C GLN A 46 0.67 -5.79 0.82
N ASN A 47 1.60 -5.42 1.71
CA ASN A 47 1.80 -4.03 2.10
C ASN A 47 2.28 -3.16 0.93
N ALA A 48 3.13 -3.70 0.05
CA ALA A 48 3.56 -3.00 -1.16
C ALA A 48 2.38 -2.75 -2.11
N GLN A 49 1.48 -3.72 -2.29
CA GLN A 49 0.27 -3.55 -3.10
C GLN A 49 -0.70 -2.52 -2.49
N ILE A 50 -0.88 -2.53 -1.17
CA ILE A 50 -1.73 -1.55 -0.47
C ILE A 50 -1.16 -0.15 -0.67
N LYS A 51 0.14 0.04 -0.43
CA LYS A 51 0.82 1.33 -0.64
C LYS A 51 0.69 1.82 -2.09
N ARG A 52 0.85 0.92 -3.08
CA ARG A 52 0.66 1.25 -4.50
C ARG A 52 -0.77 1.74 -4.76
N ARG A 53 -1.78 1.05 -4.23
CA ARG A 53 -3.19 1.43 -4.37
C ARG A 53 -3.49 2.80 -3.73
N GLU A 54 -2.99 3.02 -2.52
CA GLU A 54 -3.16 4.31 -1.82
C GLU A 54 -2.48 5.46 -2.58
N GLN A 55 -1.27 5.25 -3.08
CA GLN A 55 -0.56 6.23 -3.89
C GLN A 55 -1.33 6.56 -5.16
N MET A 56 -1.85 5.58 -5.88
CA MET A 56 -2.67 5.80 -7.06
C MET A 56 -3.93 6.61 -6.74
N LEU A 57 -4.63 6.29 -5.64
CA LEU A 57 -5.81 7.05 -5.22
C LEU A 57 -5.47 8.49 -4.83
N MET A 58 -4.30 8.74 -4.24
CA MET A 58 -3.84 10.10 -3.92
C MET A 58 -3.44 10.89 -5.16
N ASP A 59 -2.88 10.23 -6.16
CA ASP A 59 -2.43 10.86 -7.40
C ASP A 59 -3.59 11.17 -8.38
N TYR A 60 -4.71 10.42 -8.27
CA TYR A 60 -5.83 10.52 -9.19
C TYR A 60 -6.40 11.94 -9.36
N PRO A 61 -6.72 12.71 -8.29
CA PRO A 61 -7.28 14.06 -8.44
C PRO A 61 -6.35 15.03 -9.17
N GLY A 62 -5.05 14.94 -8.90
CA GLY A 62 -4.06 15.77 -9.59
C GLY A 62 -3.88 15.39 -11.05
N LEU A 63 -3.96 14.11 -11.35
CA LEU A 63 -3.86 13.59 -12.71
C LEU A 63 -5.08 13.97 -13.54
N ILE A 64 -6.30 13.73 -13.03
CA ILE A 64 -7.54 14.04 -13.76
C ILE A 64 -7.69 15.53 -14.00
N MET A 65 -7.32 16.38 -13.02
CA MET A 65 -7.35 17.83 -13.20
C MET A 65 -6.43 18.29 -14.33
N LYS A 66 -5.17 17.80 -14.37
CA LYS A 66 -4.23 18.11 -15.46
C LYS A 66 -4.77 17.64 -16.81
N PHE A 67 -5.32 16.44 -16.84
CA PHE A 67 -5.87 15.86 -18.05
C PHE A 67 -7.07 16.69 -18.56
N THR A 68 -8.00 17.06 -17.67
CA THR A 68 -9.15 17.92 -17.99
C THR A 68 -8.70 19.26 -18.56
N LEU A 69 -7.74 19.93 -17.93
CA LEU A 69 -7.23 21.21 -18.43
C LEU A 69 -6.62 21.11 -19.83
N LEU A 70 -5.89 20.03 -20.12
CA LEU A 70 -5.30 19.80 -21.44
C LEU A 70 -6.36 19.54 -22.50
N VAL A 71 -7.40 18.77 -22.16
CA VAL A 71 -8.53 18.50 -23.07
C VAL A 71 -9.37 19.76 -23.30
N GLN A 72 -9.63 20.56 -22.27
CA GLN A 72 -10.29 21.86 -22.38
C GLN A 72 -9.48 22.88 -23.21
N ALA A 73 -8.15 22.80 -23.16
CA ALA A 73 -7.25 23.54 -24.03
C ALA A 73 -7.25 23.07 -25.50
N GLY A 74 -8.05 22.05 -25.84
CA GLY A 74 -8.23 21.55 -27.20
C GLY A 74 -7.28 20.41 -27.60
N LEU A 75 -6.52 19.83 -26.67
CA LEU A 75 -5.71 18.67 -26.98
C LEU A 75 -6.60 17.39 -27.08
N THR A 76 -6.23 16.51 -28.01
CA THR A 76 -6.82 15.18 -28.04
C THR A 76 -6.39 14.36 -26.82
N ALA A 77 -7.17 13.35 -26.43
CA ALA A 77 -6.86 12.48 -25.29
C ALA A 77 -5.45 11.89 -25.38
N ARG A 78 -5.05 11.42 -26.57
CA ARG A 78 -3.68 10.91 -26.83
C ARG A 78 -2.60 11.97 -26.56
N LYS A 79 -2.77 13.18 -27.13
CA LYS A 79 -1.81 14.28 -26.92
C LYS A 79 -1.74 14.72 -25.46
N ALA A 80 -2.89 14.71 -24.75
CA ALA A 80 -2.93 15.02 -23.31
C ALA A 80 -2.14 13.96 -22.50
N PHE A 81 -2.30 12.67 -22.78
CA PHE A 81 -1.51 11.60 -22.17
C PHE A 81 -0.02 11.78 -22.45
N GLN A 82 0.36 12.00 -23.71
CA GLN A 82 1.76 12.24 -24.09
C GLN A 82 2.34 13.45 -23.36
N LYS A 83 1.58 14.56 -23.25
CA LYS A 83 2.03 15.76 -22.54
C LYS A 83 2.26 15.48 -21.05
N ILE A 84 1.34 14.77 -20.39
CA ILE A 84 1.48 14.38 -18.98
C ILE A 84 2.69 13.47 -18.80
N ALA A 85 2.91 12.50 -19.68
CA ALA A 85 4.06 11.59 -19.64
C ALA A 85 5.40 12.34 -19.79
N LEU A 86 5.46 13.29 -20.73
CA LEU A 86 6.64 14.13 -20.95
C LEU A 86 6.93 15.04 -19.74
N ASP A 87 5.90 15.68 -19.19
CA ASP A 87 6.04 16.55 -18.02
C ASP A 87 6.48 15.76 -16.78
N TYR A 88 6.01 14.52 -16.66
CA TYR A 88 6.46 13.62 -15.60
C TYR A 88 7.95 13.22 -15.77
N GLY A 89 8.37 12.91 -16.99
CA GLY A 89 9.77 12.56 -17.27
C GLY A 89 10.79 13.68 -17.03
N LYS A 90 10.35 14.94 -17.04
CA LYS A 90 11.18 16.12 -16.77
C LYS A 90 11.30 16.47 -15.29
N ARG A 91 10.60 15.76 -14.40
CA ARG A 91 10.65 16.03 -12.96
C ARG A 91 11.93 15.53 -12.34
N GLU A 92 12.61 16.39 -11.62
CA GLU A 92 13.85 16.10 -10.89
C GLU A 92 13.61 15.42 -9.54
N ASP A 93 12.35 15.33 -9.08
CA ASP A 93 11.99 14.83 -7.73
C ASP A 93 12.37 13.37 -7.45
N GLY A 94 12.77 12.58 -8.44
CA GLY A 94 13.17 11.17 -8.32
C GLY A 94 12.11 10.23 -7.72
N LYS A 95 10.96 10.77 -7.29
CA LYS A 95 9.88 9.97 -6.67
C LYS A 95 9.04 9.31 -7.75
N LYS A 96 9.14 7.98 -7.81
CA LYS A 96 8.32 7.17 -8.67
C LYS A 96 6.84 7.29 -8.28
N ARG A 97 5.99 7.66 -9.25
CA ARG A 97 4.54 7.73 -9.09
C ARG A 97 3.90 6.73 -10.05
N GLU A 98 3.32 5.70 -9.50
CA GLU A 98 2.80 4.55 -10.25
C GLU A 98 1.77 4.94 -11.32
N ALA A 99 0.86 5.87 -11.02
CA ALA A 99 -0.16 6.34 -11.98
C ALA A 99 0.46 7.00 -13.24
N TYR A 100 1.51 7.76 -13.06
CA TYR A 100 2.20 8.43 -14.18
C TYR A 100 3.07 7.45 -14.99
N GLU A 101 3.64 6.45 -14.33
CA GLU A 101 4.35 5.36 -15.03
C GLU A 101 3.39 4.57 -15.92
N GLU A 102 2.18 4.27 -15.43
CA GLU A 102 1.17 3.58 -16.24
C GLU A 102 0.71 4.41 -17.45
N ILE A 103 0.65 5.75 -17.32
CA ILE A 103 0.41 6.64 -18.47
C ILE A 103 1.56 6.56 -19.47
N ARG A 104 2.80 6.52 -19.00
CA ARG A 104 3.98 6.38 -19.86
C ARG A 104 3.96 5.08 -20.66
N VAL A 105 3.59 3.97 -19.98
CA VAL A 105 3.40 2.66 -20.62
C VAL A 105 2.30 2.73 -21.68
N ALA A 106 1.15 3.36 -21.37
CA ALA A 106 0.06 3.51 -22.33
C ALA A 106 0.48 4.35 -23.56
N CYS A 107 1.26 5.41 -23.37
CA CYS A 107 1.82 6.19 -24.49
C CYS A 107 2.76 5.32 -25.34
N TYR A 108 3.64 4.55 -24.72
CA TYR A 108 4.54 3.64 -25.42
C TYR A 108 3.76 2.57 -26.22
N GLU A 109 2.70 2.00 -25.66
CA GLU A 109 1.82 1.06 -26.35
C GLU A 109 1.19 1.69 -27.59
N MET A 110 0.67 2.92 -27.48
CA MET A 110 0.09 3.66 -28.62
C MET A 110 1.12 4.01 -29.68
N ASP A 111 2.33 4.35 -29.30
CA ASP A 111 3.44 4.65 -30.22
C ASP A 111 3.99 3.38 -30.88
N SER A 112 3.85 2.23 -30.22
CA SER A 112 4.19 0.90 -30.77
C SER A 112 3.11 0.33 -31.71
N GLY A 113 2.02 1.09 -31.99
CA GLY A 113 0.98 0.67 -32.95
C GLY A 113 -0.22 -0.03 -32.32
N ILE A 114 -0.32 -0.12 -30.99
CA ILE A 114 -1.53 -0.59 -30.32
C ILE A 114 -2.63 0.49 -30.45
N SER A 115 -3.86 0.06 -30.71
CA SER A 115 -4.98 0.99 -30.84
C SER A 115 -5.19 1.79 -29.54
N GLU A 116 -5.62 3.06 -29.66
CA GLU A 116 -5.88 3.92 -28.49
C GLU A 116 -6.89 3.30 -27.54
N ALA A 117 -7.95 2.68 -28.06
CA ALA A 117 -8.96 2.01 -27.26
C ALA A 117 -8.38 0.88 -26.40
N GLU A 118 -7.53 0.06 -27.01
CA GLU A 118 -6.88 -1.06 -26.31
C GLU A 118 -5.83 -0.57 -25.30
N ALA A 119 -5.05 0.45 -25.64
CA ALA A 119 -4.08 1.05 -24.72
C ALA A 119 -4.79 1.65 -23.48
N TYR A 120 -5.93 2.35 -23.66
CA TYR A 120 -6.70 2.87 -22.53
C TYR A 120 -7.34 1.75 -21.70
N ARG A 121 -7.83 0.68 -22.32
CA ARG A 121 -8.35 -0.49 -21.61
C ARG A 121 -7.27 -1.10 -20.71
N ARG A 122 -6.10 -1.38 -21.26
CA ARG A 122 -4.94 -1.94 -20.53
C ARG A 122 -4.49 -1.01 -19.41
N PHE A 123 -4.43 0.30 -19.65
CA PHE A 123 -4.14 1.29 -18.63
C PHE A 123 -5.09 1.18 -17.43
N GLY A 124 -6.40 1.14 -17.66
CA GLY A 124 -7.40 0.99 -16.60
C GLY A 124 -7.26 -0.33 -15.82
N GLU A 125 -6.92 -1.42 -16.51
CA GLU A 125 -6.70 -2.73 -15.89
C GLU A 125 -5.43 -2.76 -15.02
N ARG A 126 -4.30 -2.23 -15.53
CA ARG A 126 -3.03 -2.17 -14.80
C ARG A 126 -3.11 -1.30 -13.56
N CYS A 127 -3.82 -0.19 -13.63
CA CYS A 127 -4.08 0.65 -12.46
C CYS A 127 -4.91 -0.06 -11.38
N GLY A 128 -5.81 -0.97 -11.77
CA GLY A 128 -6.56 -1.82 -10.84
C GLY A 128 -7.54 -1.10 -9.92
N GLN A 129 -7.72 0.22 -10.06
CA GLN A 129 -8.62 1.05 -9.26
C GLN A 129 -9.86 1.44 -10.05
N VAL A 130 -11.01 1.49 -9.37
CA VAL A 130 -12.31 1.81 -10.01
C VAL A 130 -12.26 3.16 -10.74
N LYS A 131 -11.68 4.20 -10.12
CA LYS A 131 -11.53 5.54 -10.71
C LYS A 131 -10.78 5.53 -12.04
N TYR A 132 -9.69 4.79 -12.14
CA TYR A 132 -8.91 4.66 -13.38
C TYR A 132 -9.64 3.83 -14.45
N LYS A 133 -10.41 2.81 -14.04
CA LYS A 133 -11.27 2.05 -14.96
C LYS A 133 -12.38 2.93 -15.54
N THR A 134 -13.02 3.75 -14.70
CA THR A 134 -14.01 4.73 -15.15
C THR A 134 -13.38 5.69 -16.16
N LEU A 135 -12.22 6.28 -15.82
CA LEU A 135 -11.49 7.16 -16.74
C LEU A 135 -11.21 6.47 -18.08
N SER A 136 -10.69 5.25 -18.05
CA SER A 136 -10.38 4.49 -19.27
C SER A 136 -11.63 4.25 -20.12
N THR A 137 -12.76 3.92 -19.50
CA THR A 137 -14.05 3.77 -20.20
C THR A 137 -14.50 5.08 -20.84
N LEU A 138 -14.37 6.20 -20.15
CA LEU A 138 -14.68 7.53 -20.68
C LEU A 138 -13.80 7.89 -21.89
N LEU A 139 -12.50 7.56 -21.82
CA LEU A 139 -11.57 7.77 -22.92
C LEU A 139 -11.96 6.94 -24.17
N ILE A 140 -12.32 5.67 -23.98
CA ILE A 140 -12.77 4.80 -25.05
C ILE A 140 -14.08 5.32 -25.67
N GLN A 141 -15.05 5.75 -24.85
CA GLN A 141 -16.29 6.33 -25.32
C GLN A 141 -16.06 7.64 -26.10
N ASN A 142 -15.07 8.44 -25.70
CA ASN A 142 -14.69 9.65 -26.40
C ASN A 142 -14.20 9.40 -27.83
N LEU A 143 -13.48 8.31 -28.07
CA LEU A 143 -13.04 7.93 -29.41
C LEU A 143 -14.24 7.73 -30.37
N GLN A 144 -15.41 7.39 -29.82
CA GLN A 144 -16.64 7.16 -30.57
C GLN A 144 -17.52 8.41 -30.68
N LYS A 145 -17.57 9.25 -29.65
CA LYS A 145 -18.56 10.35 -29.51
C LYS A 145 -18.02 11.79 -29.70
N GLY A 146 -16.68 11.97 -29.68
CA GLY A 146 -16.03 13.26 -29.86
C GLY A 146 -15.71 14.03 -28.56
N SER A 147 -14.83 15.04 -28.68
CA SER A 147 -14.12 15.65 -27.55
C SER A 147 -14.94 16.58 -26.62
N ARG A 148 -16.04 17.17 -27.07
CA ARG A 148 -16.84 18.07 -26.22
C ARG A 148 -17.51 17.36 -25.06
N TYR A 149 -18.09 16.21 -25.32
CA TYR A 149 -18.72 15.38 -24.29
C TYR A 149 -17.73 14.89 -23.24
N LEU A 150 -16.49 14.63 -23.67
CA LEU A 150 -15.42 14.23 -22.75
C LEU A 150 -15.06 15.35 -21.77
N ALA A 151 -14.95 16.60 -22.25
CA ALA A 151 -14.57 17.73 -21.41
C ALA A 151 -15.56 17.94 -20.26
N ASP A 152 -16.85 17.96 -20.53
CA ASP A 152 -17.89 18.14 -19.50
C ASP A 152 -17.90 17.00 -18.47
N LEU A 153 -17.66 15.77 -18.93
CA LEU A 153 -17.66 14.59 -18.06
C LEU A 153 -16.40 14.52 -17.19
N LEU A 154 -15.25 14.91 -17.75
CA LEU A 154 -13.98 15.01 -17.02
C LEU A 154 -14.01 16.15 -16.01
N GLU A 155 -14.68 17.24 -16.29
CA GLU A 155 -14.86 18.33 -15.35
C GLU A 155 -15.63 17.87 -14.12
N LYS A 156 -16.75 17.18 -14.29
CA LYS A 156 -17.48 16.52 -13.20
C LYS A 156 -16.61 15.58 -12.38
N GLU A 157 -15.91 14.68 -13.04
CA GLU A 157 -15.04 13.70 -12.38
C GLU A 157 -13.90 14.39 -11.61
N SER A 158 -13.33 15.50 -12.14
CA SER A 158 -12.27 16.25 -11.48
C SER A 158 -12.73 16.95 -10.21
N VAL A 159 -13.93 17.56 -10.26
CA VAL A 159 -14.56 18.19 -9.08
C VAL A 159 -14.86 17.14 -8.01
N GLU A 160 -15.46 16.02 -8.39
CA GLU A 160 -15.78 14.93 -7.47
C GLU A 160 -14.53 14.31 -6.83
N ALA A 161 -13.48 14.09 -7.59
CA ALA A 161 -12.20 13.59 -7.10
C ALA A 161 -11.53 14.56 -6.11
N TRP A 162 -11.65 15.88 -6.34
CA TRP A 162 -11.14 16.91 -5.45
C TRP A 162 -11.92 16.99 -4.14
N GLU A 163 -13.24 16.91 -4.22
CA GLU A 163 -14.14 16.87 -3.06
C GLU A 163 -13.86 15.62 -2.18
N GLU A 164 -13.66 14.47 -2.78
CA GLU A 164 -13.29 13.25 -2.07
C GLU A 164 -11.95 13.40 -1.33
N ARG A 165 -10.95 14.03 -1.98
CA ARG A 165 -9.67 14.33 -1.34
C ARG A 165 -9.83 15.25 -0.13
N LYS A 166 -10.61 16.33 -0.26
CA LYS A 166 -10.92 17.23 0.86
C LYS A 166 -11.61 16.51 2.01
N ARG A 167 -12.57 15.62 1.70
CA ARG A 167 -13.28 14.84 2.70
C ARG A 167 -12.35 13.90 3.47
N LYS A 168 -11.47 13.20 2.76
CA LYS A 168 -10.44 12.35 3.39
C LYS A 168 -9.50 13.16 4.29
N ALA A 169 -9.07 14.33 3.85
CA ALA A 169 -8.21 15.20 4.66
C ALA A 169 -8.91 15.67 5.95
N ARG A 170 -10.21 16.00 5.88
CA ARG A 170 -11.02 16.38 7.07
C ARG A 170 -11.14 15.20 8.04
N VAL A 171 -11.50 14.01 7.56
CA VAL A 171 -11.63 12.80 8.40
C VAL A 171 -10.30 12.46 9.10
N LEU A 172 -9.16 12.61 8.41
CA LEU A 172 -7.84 12.43 9.03
C LEU A 172 -7.55 13.50 10.11
N GLY A 173 -7.96 14.74 9.88
CA GLY A 173 -7.87 15.82 10.87
C GLY A 173 -8.72 15.56 12.11
N ASP A 174 -9.96 15.14 11.92
CA ASP A 174 -10.90 14.85 13.00
C ASP A 174 -10.45 13.64 13.85
N THR A 175 -9.90 12.61 13.21
CA THR A 175 -9.34 11.46 13.94
C THR A 175 -8.08 11.81 14.72
N ALA A 176 -7.26 12.75 14.23
CA ALA A 176 -6.11 13.25 14.98
C ALA A 176 -6.54 14.06 16.20
N ALA A 177 -7.56 14.93 16.07
CA ALA A 177 -8.14 15.69 17.18
C ALA A 177 -8.72 14.77 18.27
N THR A 178 -9.45 13.72 17.89
CA THR A 178 -10.02 12.75 18.84
C THR A 178 -8.94 11.98 19.60
N LYS A 179 -7.81 11.65 18.96
CA LYS A 179 -6.69 11.00 19.65
C LYS A 179 -6.02 11.89 20.71
N LEU A 180 -6.09 13.22 20.56
CA LEU A 180 -5.56 14.16 21.54
C LEU A 180 -6.47 14.30 22.77
N LEU A 181 -7.76 13.97 22.68
CA LEU A 181 -8.67 13.97 23.83
C LEU A 181 -8.32 12.89 24.86
N LEU A 182 -7.79 11.75 24.43
CA LEU A 182 -7.46 10.64 25.32
C LEU A 182 -6.45 11.02 26.43
N PRO A 183 -5.29 11.63 26.13
CA PRO A 183 -4.36 12.07 27.19
C PRO A 183 -4.96 13.18 28.07
N MET A 184 -5.83 14.03 27.53
CA MET A 184 -6.46 15.10 28.28
C MET A 184 -7.46 14.56 29.33
N VAL A 185 -8.25 13.56 28.95
CA VAL A 185 -9.18 12.87 29.89
C VAL A 185 -8.39 12.10 30.96
N LEU A 186 -7.27 11.47 30.59
CA LEU A 186 -6.44 10.73 31.53
C LEU A 186 -5.78 11.67 32.55
N MET A 187 -5.32 12.85 32.13
CA MET A 187 -4.81 13.90 33.03
C MET A 187 -5.89 14.39 34.01
N LEU A 188 -7.12 14.62 33.50
CA LEU A 188 -8.25 15.03 34.33
C LEU A 188 -8.58 13.97 35.40
N LEU A 189 -8.55 12.69 35.04
CA LEU A 189 -8.76 11.56 35.94
C LEU A 189 -7.72 11.51 37.06
N VAL A 190 -6.43 11.70 36.70
CA VAL A 190 -5.34 11.72 37.68
C VAL A 190 -5.48 12.88 38.66
N VAL A 191 -5.77 14.08 38.15
CA VAL A 191 -6.00 15.26 39.02
C VAL A 191 -7.18 15.04 39.94
N MET A 192 -8.27 14.48 39.43
CA MET A 192 -9.46 14.17 40.27
C MET A 192 -9.16 13.11 41.35
N ALA A 193 -8.37 12.08 41.02
CA ALA A 193 -7.92 11.08 41.99
C ALA A 193 -7.04 11.68 43.09
N VAL A 194 -6.11 12.57 42.75
CA VAL A 194 -5.21 13.22 43.68
C VAL A 194 -5.99 14.13 44.67
N ILE A 195 -7.06 14.79 44.23
CA ILE A 195 -7.88 15.64 45.09
C ILE A 195 -8.84 14.81 45.94
N MET A 196 -9.41 13.73 45.37
CA MET A 196 -10.37 12.88 46.09
C MET A 196 -9.71 12.01 47.17
N LEU A 197 -8.48 11.54 46.98
CA LEU A 197 -7.77 10.68 47.93
C LEU A 197 -7.64 11.31 49.34
N PRO A 198 -7.10 12.56 49.49
CA PRO A 198 -7.00 13.17 50.81
C PRO A 198 -8.37 13.51 51.41
N ALA A 199 -9.36 13.87 50.60
CA ALA A 199 -10.71 14.13 51.09
C ALA A 199 -11.39 12.87 51.65
N CYS A 200 -11.25 11.72 50.98
CA CYS A 200 -11.74 10.42 51.47
C CYS A 200 -11.02 9.97 52.75
N LEU A 201 -9.69 10.14 52.83
CA LEU A 201 -8.91 9.75 53.97
C LEU A 201 -9.25 10.62 55.21
N SER A 202 -9.51 11.92 55.02
CA SER A 202 -9.95 12.82 56.09
C SER A 202 -11.34 12.48 56.61
N PHE A 203 -12.23 11.95 55.77
CA PHE A 203 -13.57 11.57 56.18
C PHE A 203 -13.64 10.19 56.85
N TYR A 204 -12.68 9.30 56.59
CA TYR A 204 -12.65 7.95 57.15
C TYR A 204 -11.75 7.83 58.41
N GLY A 205 -10.88 8.83 58.67
CA GLY A 205 -9.96 8.87 59.79
C GLY A 205 -10.32 9.80 60.95
N GLY A 206 -11.53 10.39 60.92
CA GLY A 206 -12.18 11.13 62.02
C GLY A 206 -13.34 10.35 62.57
#